data_219ab9a34871e4695f564144ac4be7fd
#
_entry.id   219ab9a34871e4695f564144ac4be7fd
#
_cell.length_a   1.000
_cell.length_b   1.000
_cell.length_c   1.000
_cell.angle_alpha   90.00
_cell.angle_beta   90.00
_cell.angle_gamma   90.00
#
_symmetry.space_group_name_H-M   'P 1'
#
loop_
_entity.id
_entity.type
_entity.pdbx_description
1 polymer ?
#
loop_
_entity_poly.entity_id
_entity_poly.type
_entity_poly.pdbx_seq_one_letter_code
_entity_poly.pdbx_strand_id
1 'polypeptide(L)'
;MYDPGYEHDNCGIGSVVNIKGIKTHETVENALKIVENLKHRAGKDAEGKTGDGVGILLQISHKFFSKAAKQLGIELGEERDYGVGMFFFPQDELKRNRAKKMFEVIAVSYTHLTLPTT
;
A
#
# COMPACT_ATOMS: atom_id res chain seq x y z
N MET A 1 18.06 -12.54 -24.58
CA MET A 1 18.09 -11.51 -25.64
C MET A 1 17.54 -10.26 -24.98
N TYR A 2 18.34 -9.19 -24.90
CA TYR A 2 17.95 -7.92 -24.29
C TYR A 2 17.03 -7.16 -25.25
N ASP A 3 15.87 -6.69 -24.76
CA ASP A 3 14.95 -5.87 -25.54
C ASP A 3 14.95 -4.43 -24.96
N PRO A 4 15.51 -3.45 -25.69
CA PRO A 4 15.57 -2.05 -25.21
C PRO A 4 14.18 -1.42 -24.96
N GLY A 5 13.10 -1.99 -25.51
CA GLY A 5 11.73 -1.52 -25.26
C GLY A 5 11.26 -1.72 -23.82
N TYR A 6 11.95 -2.55 -23.04
CA TYR A 6 11.66 -2.75 -21.61
C TYR A 6 12.59 -1.95 -20.70
N GLU A 7 13.46 -1.13 -21.24
CA GLU A 7 14.38 -0.30 -20.48
C GLU A 7 13.68 0.97 -20.00
N HIS A 8 13.36 1.02 -18.71
CA HIS A 8 12.77 2.17 -18.03
C HIS A 8 13.70 2.63 -16.92
N ASP A 9 14.74 3.38 -17.27
CA ASP A 9 15.87 3.69 -16.38
C ASP A 9 15.65 4.89 -15.45
N ASN A 10 14.45 5.45 -15.40
CA ASN A 10 14.15 6.62 -14.59
C ASN A 10 13.63 6.23 -13.22
N CYS A 11 14.50 5.78 -12.34
CA CYS A 11 14.12 5.59 -10.95
C CYS A 11 14.92 6.49 -10.01
N GLY A 12 14.30 6.84 -8.89
CA GLY A 12 14.92 7.54 -7.79
C GLY A 12 14.47 6.92 -6.48
N ILE A 13 15.41 6.66 -5.60
CA ILE A 13 15.16 6.07 -4.28
C ILE A 13 15.72 7.00 -3.22
N GLY A 14 14.97 7.19 -2.14
CA GLY A 14 15.45 7.86 -0.95
C GLY A 14 14.92 7.16 0.29
N SER A 15 15.61 7.34 1.39
CA SER A 15 15.20 6.76 2.67
C SER A 15 15.37 7.75 3.80
N VAL A 16 14.48 7.67 4.78
CA VAL A 16 14.58 8.40 6.04
C VAL A 16 14.31 7.44 7.19
N VAL A 17 15.12 7.50 8.22
CA VAL A 17 14.99 6.63 9.39
C VAL A 17 15.21 7.43 10.67
N ASN A 18 14.39 7.13 11.68
CA ASN A 18 14.62 7.63 13.02
C ASN A 18 15.53 6.64 13.78
N ILE A 19 16.78 7.04 14.08
CA ILE A 19 17.77 6.17 14.72
C ILE A 19 17.32 5.66 16.09
N LYS A 20 16.48 6.43 16.80
CA LYS A 20 15.92 6.04 18.11
C LYS A 20 14.68 5.16 18.00
N GLY A 21 14.23 4.84 16.78
CA GLY A 21 13.02 4.02 16.56
C GLY A 21 11.71 4.70 16.95
N ILE A 22 11.71 6.02 17.16
CA ILE A 22 10.51 6.75 17.54
C ILE A 22 9.66 7.00 16.28
N LYS A 23 8.42 6.54 16.30
CA LYS A 23 7.44 6.73 15.23
C LYS A 23 6.87 8.15 15.30
N THR A 24 7.17 9.00 14.31
CA THR A 24 6.67 10.36 14.23
C THR A 24 6.05 10.66 12.88
N HIS A 25 5.09 11.55 12.83
CA HIS A 25 4.53 12.04 11.57
C HIS A 25 5.57 12.78 10.73
N GLU A 26 6.48 13.48 11.35
CA GLU A 26 7.61 14.16 10.70
C GLU A 26 8.43 13.21 9.82
N THR A 27 8.65 11.98 10.27
CA THR A 27 9.36 10.97 9.45
C THR A 27 8.58 10.66 8.16
N VAL A 28 7.25 10.61 8.23
CA VAL A 28 6.39 10.41 7.05
C VAL A 28 6.43 11.61 6.12
N GLU A 29 6.34 12.83 6.67
CA GLU A 29 6.44 14.07 5.88
C GLU A 29 7.79 14.18 5.16
N ASN A 30 8.87 13.81 5.84
CA ASN A 30 10.20 13.78 5.23
C ASN A 30 10.30 12.72 4.11
N ALA A 31 9.67 11.57 4.26
CA ALA A 31 9.58 10.57 3.19
C ALA A 31 8.81 11.10 1.97
N LEU A 32 7.72 11.82 2.18
CA LEU A 32 6.97 12.46 1.09
C LEU A 32 7.79 13.56 0.41
N LYS A 33 8.54 14.37 1.15
CA LYS A 33 9.47 15.37 0.57
C LYS A 33 10.56 14.74 -0.28
N ILE A 34 11.06 13.56 0.10
CA ILE A 34 12.02 12.83 -0.75
C ILE A 34 11.39 12.55 -2.11
N VAL A 35 10.17 12.04 -2.12
CA VAL A 35 9.44 11.73 -3.36
C VAL A 35 9.24 12.98 -4.21
N GLU A 36 8.82 14.09 -3.61
CA GLU A 36 8.66 15.38 -4.30
C GLU A 36 9.97 15.88 -4.91
N ASN A 37 11.06 15.77 -4.15
CA ASN A 37 12.39 16.18 -4.60
C ASN A 37 12.92 15.30 -5.75
N LEU A 38 12.46 14.07 -5.87
CA LEU A 38 12.81 13.15 -6.95
C LEU A 38 11.97 13.35 -8.23
N LYS A 39 11.07 14.31 -8.26
CA LYS A 39 10.19 14.60 -9.41
C LYS A 39 10.95 14.78 -10.74
N HIS A 40 12.17 15.32 -10.70
CA HIS A 40 13.03 15.51 -11.86
C HIS A 40 13.55 14.19 -12.45
N ARG A 41 13.44 13.08 -11.70
CA ARG A 41 13.81 11.73 -12.15
C ARG A 41 12.60 10.86 -12.48
N ALA A 42 11.39 11.39 -12.31
CA ALA A 42 10.18 10.69 -12.70
C ALA A 42 10.03 10.69 -14.21
N GLY A 43 9.85 9.51 -14.79
CA GLY A 43 9.45 9.39 -16.18
C GLY A 43 8.05 9.97 -16.38
N LYS A 44 7.88 10.77 -17.40
CA LYS A 44 6.59 11.29 -17.86
C LYS A 44 6.45 11.03 -19.34
N ASP A 45 5.23 10.76 -19.77
CA ASP A 45 4.96 10.70 -21.20
C ASP A 45 5.12 12.08 -21.88
N ALA A 46 5.15 12.09 -23.21
CA ALA A 46 5.33 13.33 -23.98
C ALA A 46 4.22 14.36 -23.72
N GLU A 47 3.05 13.94 -23.28
CA GLU A 47 1.92 14.80 -22.94
C GLU A 47 1.92 15.24 -21.47
N GLY A 48 2.77 14.67 -20.63
CA GLY A 48 2.88 14.96 -19.21
C GLY A 48 1.69 14.50 -18.35
N LYS A 49 0.83 13.65 -18.91
CA LYS A 49 -0.40 13.17 -18.24
C LYS A 49 -0.21 11.88 -17.47
N THR A 50 0.69 11.03 -17.93
CA THR A 50 1.04 9.76 -17.30
C THR A 50 2.50 9.74 -16.90
N GLY A 51 2.87 8.86 -15.98
CA GLY A 51 4.24 8.69 -15.51
C GLY A 51 4.41 7.31 -14.88
N ASP A 52 5.64 6.98 -14.51
CA ASP A 52 6.04 5.66 -14.01
C ASP A 52 5.49 5.33 -12.61
N GLY A 53 4.81 6.28 -12.00
CA GLY A 53 4.25 6.11 -10.67
C GLY A 53 5.24 6.45 -9.55
N VAL A 54 4.72 6.45 -8.34
CA VAL A 54 5.45 6.82 -7.13
C VAL A 54 4.84 6.10 -5.94
N GLY A 55 5.67 5.80 -4.95
CA GLY A 55 5.20 5.18 -3.72
C GLY A 55 6.13 5.42 -2.56
N ILE A 56 5.61 5.24 -1.36
CA ILE A 56 6.40 5.24 -0.13
C ILE A 56 6.14 3.93 0.61
N LEU A 57 7.17 3.40 1.24
CA LEU A 57 7.06 2.24 2.11
C LEU A 57 7.07 2.71 3.57
N LEU A 58 6.02 2.40 4.28
CA LEU A 58 5.82 2.79 5.68
C LEU A 58 5.59 1.58 6.56
N GLN A 59 5.85 1.74 7.85
CA GLN A 59 5.39 0.77 8.85
C GLN A 59 3.88 0.89 9.03
N ILE A 60 3.22 -0.25 9.29
CA ILE A 60 1.79 -0.29 9.61
C ILE A 60 1.55 0.50 10.91
N SER A 61 0.63 1.46 10.87
CA SER A 61 0.23 2.22 12.05
C SER A 61 -0.73 1.40 12.92
N HIS A 62 -0.21 0.68 13.90
CA HIS A 62 -1.03 -0.13 14.82
C HIS A 62 -2.13 0.70 15.49
N LYS A 63 -1.82 1.92 15.93
CA LYS A 63 -2.80 2.82 16.57
C LYS A 63 -3.98 3.14 15.66
N PHE A 64 -3.72 3.40 14.37
CA PHE A 64 -4.77 3.69 13.39
C PHE A 64 -5.64 2.46 13.13
N PHE A 65 -5.01 1.32 12.82
CA PHE A 65 -5.75 0.11 12.48
C PHE A 65 -6.47 -0.50 13.67
N SER A 66 -5.94 -0.42 14.90
CA SER A 66 -6.66 -0.83 16.10
C SER A 66 -7.93 -0.01 16.33
N LYS A 67 -7.87 1.31 16.07
CA LYS A 67 -9.06 2.16 16.16
C LYS A 67 -10.10 1.81 15.10
N ALA A 68 -9.66 1.60 13.86
CA ALA A 68 -10.55 1.23 12.75
C ALA A 68 -11.18 -0.15 12.97
N ALA A 69 -10.39 -1.14 13.40
CA ALA A 69 -10.86 -2.49 13.67
C ALA A 69 -11.89 -2.53 14.80
N LYS A 70 -11.66 -1.78 15.89
CA LYS A 70 -12.65 -1.65 16.99
C LYS A 70 -14.00 -1.12 16.51
N GLN A 71 -14.02 -0.18 15.56
CA GLN A 71 -15.26 0.33 14.97
C GLN A 71 -16.02 -0.74 14.17
N LEU A 72 -15.31 -1.73 13.64
CA LEU A 72 -15.86 -2.85 12.90
C LEU A 72 -16.10 -4.10 13.78
N GLY A 73 -15.85 -4.02 15.07
CA GLY A 73 -15.99 -5.16 16.00
C GLY A 73 -14.92 -6.24 15.81
N ILE A 74 -13.78 -5.90 15.20
CA ILE A 74 -12.66 -6.82 14.96
C ILE A 74 -11.62 -6.62 16.06
N GLU A 75 -11.21 -7.70 16.70
CA GLU A 75 -10.03 -7.70 17.57
C GLU A 75 -8.77 -7.95 16.73
N LEU A 76 -7.90 -6.94 16.64
CA LEU A 76 -6.57 -7.11 16.08
C LEU A 76 -5.65 -7.73 17.12
N GLY A 77 -4.74 -8.60 16.65
CA GLY A 77 -3.59 -9.04 17.42
C GLY A 77 -2.65 -7.89 17.80
N GLU A 78 -1.53 -8.23 18.38
CA GLU A 78 -0.52 -7.24 18.75
C GLU A 78 0.16 -6.61 17.53
N GLU A 79 0.95 -5.59 17.78
CA GLU A 79 1.73 -4.94 16.73
C GLU A 79 2.64 -5.97 16.03
N ARG A 80 2.55 -6.08 14.71
CA ARG A 80 3.25 -7.02 13.80
C ARG A 80 2.64 -8.42 13.69
N ASP A 81 1.53 -8.70 14.37
CA ASP A 81 0.85 -10.00 14.25
C ASP A 81 -0.15 -10.05 13.10
N TYR A 82 -0.32 -8.95 12.37
CA TYR A 82 -1.26 -8.85 11.27
C TYR A 82 -0.67 -8.11 10.07
N GLY A 83 -1.23 -8.37 8.90
CA GLY A 83 -0.97 -7.63 7.68
C GLY A 83 -2.16 -6.77 7.28
N VAL A 84 -1.91 -5.78 6.45
CA VAL A 84 -2.93 -4.90 5.88
C VAL A 84 -2.82 -4.94 4.36
N GLY A 85 -3.94 -5.16 3.68
CA GLY A 85 -4.03 -5.11 2.23
C GLY A 85 -5.08 -4.09 1.79
N MET A 86 -4.80 -3.37 0.70
CA MET A 86 -5.75 -2.49 0.04
C MET A 86 -6.14 -3.12 -1.30
N PHE A 87 -7.43 -3.35 -1.50
CA PHE A 87 -7.95 -3.98 -2.70
C PHE A 87 -8.92 -3.05 -3.42
N PHE A 88 -8.74 -2.89 -4.72
CA PHE A 88 -9.62 -2.14 -5.58
C PHE A 88 -10.49 -3.09 -6.37
N PHE A 89 -11.78 -3.08 -6.10
CA PHE A 89 -12.76 -3.95 -6.76
C PHE A 89 -13.45 -3.22 -7.92
N PRO A 90 -13.99 -3.96 -8.92
CA PRO A 90 -14.79 -3.37 -9.98
C PRO A 90 -15.96 -2.55 -9.45
N GLN A 91 -16.34 -1.48 -10.16
CA GLN A 91 -17.49 -0.66 -9.78
C GLN A 91 -18.83 -1.38 -10.03
N ASP A 92 -18.88 -2.27 -11.01
CA ASP A 92 -20.04 -3.12 -11.28
C ASP A 92 -20.32 -4.03 -10.08
N GLU A 93 -21.56 -4.01 -9.61
CA GLU A 93 -21.95 -4.69 -8.35
C GLU A 93 -21.80 -6.22 -8.44
N LEU A 94 -22.21 -6.84 -9.55
CA LEU A 94 -22.11 -8.29 -9.73
C LEU A 94 -20.65 -8.74 -9.78
N LYS A 95 -19.84 -8.03 -10.54
CA LYS A 95 -18.39 -8.31 -10.64
C LYS A 95 -17.69 -8.09 -9.31
N ARG A 96 -18.05 -7.02 -8.59
CA ARG A 96 -17.51 -6.72 -7.26
C ARG A 96 -17.82 -7.82 -6.25
N ASN A 97 -19.08 -8.25 -6.17
CA ASN A 97 -19.50 -9.29 -5.23
C ASN A 97 -18.85 -10.63 -5.56
N ARG A 98 -18.73 -10.96 -6.85
CA ARG A 98 -18.01 -12.17 -7.29
C ARG A 98 -16.52 -12.11 -6.91
N ALA A 99 -15.86 -10.98 -7.14
CA ALA A 99 -14.46 -10.80 -6.80
C ALA A 99 -14.21 -10.86 -5.28
N LYS A 100 -15.08 -10.22 -4.47
CA LYS A 100 -15.03 -10.31 -3.01
C LYS A 100 -15.16 -11.74 -2.53
N LYS A 101 -16.18 -12.47 -3.02
CA LYS A 101 -16.41 -13.87 -2.64
C LYS A 101 -15.23 -14.78 -3.02
N MET A 102 -14.64 -14.56 -4.18
CA MET A 102 -13.46 -15.32 -4.61
C MET A 102 -12.27 -15.02 -3.69
N PHE A 103 -12.05 -13.76 -3.35
CA PHE A 103 -11.00 -13.35 -2.41
C PHE A 103 -11.20 -13.98 -1.04
N GLU A 104 -12.43 -13.95 -0.51
CA GLU A 104 -12.77 -14.58 0.78
C GLU A 104 -12.45 -16.08 0.79
N VAL A 105 -12.82 -16.80 -0.26
CA VAL A 105 -12.54 -18.23 -0.38
C VAL A 105 -11.04 -18.51 -0.36
N ILE A 106 -10.26 -17.73 -1.10
CA ILE A 106 -8.80 -17.87 -1.13
C ILE A 106 -8.20 -17.54 0.24
N ALA A 107 -8.59 -16.42 0.84
CA ALA A 107 -8.09 -16.00 2.14
C ALA A 107 -8.38 -17.03 3.23
N VAL A 108 -9.60 -17.58 3.29
CA VAL A 108 -9.99 -18.61 4.27
C VAL A 108 -9.26 -19.94 4.03
N SER A 109 -8.98 -20.30 2.77
CA SER A 109 -8.28 -21.55 2.46
C SER A 109 -6.80 -21.56 2.87
N TYR A 110 -6.17 -20.39 2.90
CA TYR A 110 -4.74 -20.26 3.25
C TYR A 110 -4.50 -19.80 4.69
N THR A 111 -5.46 -19.12 5.28
CA THR A 111 -5.37 -18.60 6.64
C THR A 111 -6.74 -18.78 7.29
N HIS A 112 -6.85 -19.27 8.51
CA HIS A 112 -8.11 -19.31 9.25
C HIS A 112 -8.60 -17.89 9.59
N LEU A 113 -8.69 -17.01 8.59
CA LEU A 113 -9.17 -15.65 8.74
C LEU A 113 -10.69 -15.62 8.75
N THR A 114 -11.28 -15.26 9.85
CA THR A 114 -12.65 -14.79 9.93
C THR A 114 -12.69 -13.37 9.34
N LEU A 115 -13.15 -13.24 8.09
CA LEU A 115 -13.47 -11.94 7.53
C LEU A 115 -14.87 -11.55 8.05
N PRO A 116 -15.02 -10.37 8.68
CA PRO A 116 -16.35 -9.87 9.00
C PRO A 116 -17.07 -9.54 7.69
N THR A 117 -18.16 -10.22 7.44
CA THR A 117 -19.08 -9.90 6.35
C THR A 117 -19.97 -8.74 6.81
N THR A 118 -19.71 -7.55 6.32
CA THR A 118 -20.62 -6.41 6.38
C THR A 118 -21.32 -6.23 5.05
#